data_30070ad13cd7366d00b5c0e7e0ab0138
#
_entry.id   30070ad13cd7366d00b5c0e7e0ab0138
#
_cell.length_a   1.000
_cell.length_b   1.000
_cell.length_c   1.000
_cell.angle_alpha   90.00
_cell.angle_beta   90.00
_cell.angle_gamma   90.00
#
_symmetry.space_group_name_H-M   'P 1'
#
loop_
_entity.id
_entity.type
_entity.pdbx_description
1 polymer ?
#
loop_
_entity_poly.entity_id
_entity_poly.type
_entity_poly.pdbx_seq_one_letter_code
_entity_poly.pdbx_strand_id
1 'polypeptide(L)'
;MLLLLSAGLWTPGTAQFAGSFNGSAGTDLSGSWSPLPHEESTGNPAIAEYFGVPITEGARAWGLAWDPSRLTLPEHQCQVHVAPYIFGGPLNLRIWEDKDPQSQTVIAIRQYISTYEQNRTIWMDGRSHPSPNAPHTWMGFSTGKWEGGGLTVYTTHLKQGELRRNGLPESDQAALIEHFIRHGDYMTHVSIVNDPVYLTEPFVRTQVFRLVLSEGLNWLYPCESVVEIANRPPGKVPHYLPGENPFVSEFADKHHITVGAALGGAETMYPEFQLKLKKAAVATITPRNTAAANK
;
A
#
# COMPACT_ATOMS: atom_id res chain seq x y z
N MET A 1 -11.87 14.75 -51.00
CA MET A 1 -12.63 14.73 -49.75
C MET A 1 -11.73 14.17 -48.68
N LEU A 2 -10.98 15.07 -48.01
CA LEU A 2 -9.97 14.73 -46.98
C LEU A 2 -10.68 14.74 -45.61
N LEU A 3 -10.71 13.60 -44.94
CA LEU A 3 -11.13 13.49 -43.53
C LEU A 3 -9.95 13.78 -42.62
N LEU A 4 -10.00 14.91 -41.90
CA LEU A 4 -9.10 15.26 -40.83
C LEU A 4 -9.56 14.53 -39.55
N LEU A 5 -8.76 13.57 -39.09
CA LEU A 5 -8.90 12.95 -37.77
C LEU A 5 -8.22 13.90 -36.74
N SER A 6 -9.04 14.53 -35.91
CA SER A 6 -8.59 15.29 -34.75
C SER A 6 -8.25 14.34 -33.60
N ALA A 7 -6.96 14.20 -33.30
CA ALA A 7 -6.48 13.53 -32.07
C ALA A 7 -6.77 14.45 -30.88
N GLY A 8 -7.74 14.08 -30.05
CA GLY A 8 -8.01 14.75 -28.79
C GLY A 8 -6.87 14.46 -27.80
N LEU A 9 -6.14 15.49 -27.42
CA LEU A 9 -5.18 15.43 -26.30
C LEU A 9 -5.95 15.31 -24.99
N TRP A 10 -5.85 14.15 -24.36
CA TRP A 10 -6.30 13.96 -23.00
C TRP A 10 -5.34 14.71 -22.07
N THR A 11 -5.80 15.82 -21.51
CA THR A 11 -5.15 16.46 -20.37
C THR A 11 -5.61 15.75 -19.12
N PRO A 12 -4.72 15.28 -18.22
CA PRO A 12 -5.12 14.74 -16.93
C PRO A 12 -5.81 15.85 -16.15
N GLY A 13 -7.11 15.68 -15.92
CA GLY A 13 -7.89 16.57 -15.07
C GLY A 13 -7.39 16.46 -13.64
N THR A 14 -6.85 17.56 -13.12
CA THR A 14 -6.61 17.71 -11.70
C THR A 14 -7.95 17.71 -10.99
N ALA A 15 -8.31 16.60 -10.34
CA ALA A 15 -9.47 16.56 -9.45
C ALA A 15 -9.19 17.52 -8.28
N GLN A 16 -9.75 18.71 -8.34
CA GLN A 16 -9.79 19.63 -7.22
C GLN A 16 -10.82 19.13 -6.21
N PHE A 17 -10.36 18.42 -5.19
CA PHE A 17 -11.15 18.26 -3.98
C PHE A 17 -11.12 19.57 -3.20
N ALA A 18 -12.07 20.45 -3.48
CA ALA A 18 -12.35 21.64 -2.68
C ALA A 18 -13.18 21.25 -1.46
N GLY A 19 -12.57 20.54 -0.51
CA GLY A 19 -13.09 20.39 0.83
C GLY A 19 -12.35 21.40 1.71
N SER A 20 -12.97 22.51 2.07
CA SER A 20 -12.43 23.43 3.07
C SER A 20 -12.51 22.76 4.45
N PHE A 21 -11.44 22.12 4.87
CA PHE A 21 -11.27 21.75 6.27
C PHE A 21 -10.94 23.00 7.08
N ASN A 22 -11.98 23.67 7.62
CA ASN A 22 -11.85 24.73 8.60
C ASN A 22 -11.53 24.12 9.98
N GLY A 23 -10.34 23.57 10.13
CA GLY A 23 -9.72 23.26 11.40
C GLY A 23 -8.39 23.98 11.46
N SER A 24 -8.07 24.62 12.56
CA SER A 24 -6.72 25.08 12.88
C SER A 24 -5.82 23.85 13.06
N ALA A 25 -5.63 23.06 11.99
CA ALA A 25 -4.71 21.96 11.95
C ALA A 25 -3.31 22.57 12.06
N GLY A 26 -2.59 22.25 13.13
CA GLY A 26 -1.22 22.69 13.29
C GLY A 26 -0.40 22.19 12.10
N THR A 27 0.40 23.07 11.54
CA THR A 27 1.34 22.75 10.45
C THR A 27 2.55 21.96 10.95
N ASP A 28 2.63 21.64 12.24
CA ASP A 28 3.71 20.90 12.85
C ASP A 28 3.30 19.45 13.09
N LEU A 29 4.00 18.52 12.43
CA LEU A 29 3.86 17.08 12.62
C LEU A 29 4.95 16.49 13.52
N SER A 30 5.85 17.32 14.06
CA SER A 30 6.97 16.86 14.87
C SER A 30 6.49 16.10 16.10
N GLY A 31 7.18 15.00 16.40
CA GLY A 31 6.86 14.15 17.53
C GLY A 31 7.03 12.67 17.24
N SER A 32 6.69 11.87 18.23
CA SER A 32 6.64 10.41 18.12
C SER A 32 5.20 9.95 18.03
N TRP A 33 4.91 9.14 17.04
CA TRP A 33 3.57 8.72 16.69
C TRP A 33 3.46 7.19 16.76
N SER A 34 2.42 6.69 17.41
CA SER A 34 2.11 5.27 17.48
C SER A 34 0.84 4.97 16.69
N PRO A 35 0.84 3.96 15.81
CA PRO A 35 -0.36 3.62 15.04
C PRO A 35 -1.45 3.10 15.97
N LEU A 36 -2.69 3.45 15.68
CA LEU A 36 -3.85 2.86 16.30
C LEU A 36 -4.29 1.63 15.52
N PRO A 37 -4.83 0.60 16.18
CA PRO A 37 -5.47 -0.52 15.50
C PRO A 37 -6.54 0.02 14.54
N HIS A 38 -6.44 -0.39 13.29
CA HIS A 38 -7.36 -0.02 12.22
C HIS A 38 -7.85 -1.29 11.52
N GLU A 39 -8.99 -1.25 10.88
CA GLU A 39 -9.55 -2.42 10.19
C GLU A 39 -8.59 -3.03 9.17
N GLU A 40 -7.78 -2.20 8.51
CA GLU A 40 -6.78 -2.64 7.55
C GLU A 40 -5.45 -3.09 8.18
N SER A 41 -5.23 -2.83 9.47
CA SER A 41 -3.98 -3.15 10.18
C SER A 41 -4.09 -4.38 11.09
N THR A 42 -5.10 -5.19 10.96
CA THR A 42 -5.38 -6.34 11.82
C THR A 42 -4.42 -7.52 11.63
N GLY A 43 -3.35 -7.35 10.90
CA GLY A 43 -2.31 -8.36 10.69
C GLY A 43 -1.89 -8.48 9.23
N ASN A 44 -1.10 -9.53 8.96
CA ASN A 44 -0.74 -9.82 7.57
C ASN A 44 -1.97 -10.33 6.81
N PRO A 45 -2.24 -9.82 5.59
CA PRO A 45 -3.30 -10.37 4.78
C PRO A 45 -3.03 -11.83 4.44
N ALA A 46 -4.10 -12.62 4.36
CA ALA A 46 -4.00 -14.02 3.97
C ALA A 46 -3.59 -14.14 2.48
N ILE A 47 -3.03 -15.28 2.12
CA ILE A 47 -2.81 -15.60 0.71
C ILE A 47 -4.17 -15.61 0.02
N ALA A 48 -4.22 -15.10 -1.20
CA ALA A 48 -5.45 -14.97 -1.98
C ALA A 48 -6.54 -14.04 -1.38
N GLU A 49 -6.21 -13.24 -0.37
CA GLU A 49 -7.06 -12.16 0.13
C GLU A 49 -6.87 -10.90 -0.73
N TYR A 50 -7.49 -10.90 -1.91
CA TYR A 50 -7.39 -9.79 -2.87
C TYR A 50 -8.68 -9.01 -3.01
N PHE A 51 -9.68 -9.40 -2.24
CA PHE A 51 -10.99 -8.78 -2.18
C PHE A 51 -10.90 -7.26 -1.99
N GLY A 52 -11.48 -6.50 -2.91
CA GLY A 52 -11.50 -5.03 -2.88
C GLY A 52 -10.20 -4.34 -3.30
N VAL A 53 -9.11 -5.06 -3.55
CA VAL A 53 -7.86 -4.46 -4.01
C VAL A 53 -7.91 -4.30 -5.53
N PRO A 54 -7.67 -3.10 -6.08
CA PRO A 54 -7.82 -2.83 -7.51
C PRO A 54 -6.65 -3.37 -8.35
N ILE A 55 -6.48 -4.68 -8.39
CA ILE A 55 -5.35 -5.36 -9.04
C ILE A 55 -5.61 -5.73 -10.49
N THR A 56 -4.56 -5.67 -11.31
CA THR A 56 -4.56 -6.25 -12.65
C THR A 56 -4.43 -7.78 -12.60
N GLU A 57 -4.71 -8.45 -13.72
CA GLU A 57 -4.48 -9.90 -13.85
C GLU A 57 -3.00 -10.25 -13.67
N GLY A 58 -2.07 -9.37 -14.06
CA GLY A 58 -0.65 -9.55 -13.83
C GLY A 58 -0.30 -9.58 -12.34
N ALA A 59 -0.85 -8.65 -11.55
CA ALA A 59 -0.69 -8.63 -10.10
C ALA A 59 -1.31 -9.86 -9.43
N ARG A 60 -2.49 -10.29 -9.90
CA ARG A 60 -3.15 -11.51 -9.43
C ARG A 60 -2.30 -12.76 -9.66
N ALA A 61 -1.75 -12.90 -10.87
CA ALA A 61 -0.88 -14.03 -11.20
C ALA A 61 0.39 -14.05 -10.33
N TRP A 62 0.96 -12.87 -10.07
CA TRP A 62 2.10 -12.72 -9.17
C TRP A 62 1.76 -13.16 -7.74
N GLY A 63 0.63 -12.68 -7.21
CA GLY A 63 0.16 -13.07 -5.87
C GLY A 63 -0.16 -14.57 -5.75
N LEU A 64 -0.72 -15.18 -6.80
CA LEU A 64 -0.99 -16.63 -6.82
C LEU A 64 0.28 -17.49 -6.87
N ALA A 65 1.37 -16.95 -7.41
CA ALA A 65 2.69 -17.60 -7.39
C ALA A 65 3.42 -17.41 -6.04
N TRP A 66 2.89 -16.61 -5.13
CA TRP A 66 3.53 -16.32 -3.85
C TRP A 66 3.65 -17.57 -2.98
N ASP A 67 4.87 -17.83 -2.53
CA ASP A 67 5.19 -18.87 -1.55
C ASP A 67 5.73 -18.20 -0.27
N PRO A 68 5.06 -18.34 0.89
CA PRO A 68 5.51 -17.75 2.14
C PRO A 68 6.93 -18.16 2.55
N SER A 69 7.42 -19.29 2.08
CA SER A 69 8.79 -19.75 2.36
C SER A 69 9.86 -18.84 1.75
N ARG A 70 9.51 -17.94 0.80
CA ARG A 70 10.42 -16.88 0.34
C ARG A 70 10.93 -16.01 1.50
N LEU A 71 10.12 -15.80 2.53
CA LEU A 71 10.50 -15.00 3.70
C LEU A 71 11.63 -15.66 4.52
N THR A 72 11.93 -16.94 4.27
CA THR A 72 13.07 -17.63 4.90
C THR A 72 14.39 -17.42 4.17
N LEU A 73 14.35 -16.86 2.97
CA LEU A 73 15.56 -16.55 2.23
C LEU A 73 16.32 -15.40 2.89
N PRO A 74 17.65 -15.46 3.02
CA PRO A 74 18.42 -14.41 3.68
C PRO A 74 18.15 -13.01 3.15
N GLU A 75 18.01 -12.85 1.82
CA GLU A 75 17.73 -11.59 1.17
C GLU A 75 16.33 -11.04 1.44
N HIS A 76 15.40 -11.86 1.95
CA HIS A 76 14.04 -11.45 2.29
C HIS A 76 13.81 -11.28 3.81
N GLN A 77 14.68 -11.82 4.65
CA GLN A 77 14.47 -11.78 6.11
C GLN A 77 14.44 -10.35 6.66
N CYS A 78 15.31 -9.49 6.14
CA CYS A 78 15.41 -8.09 6.53
C CYS A 78 15.14 -7.14 5.36
N GLN A 79 14.39 -7.58 4.37
CA GLN A 79 14.09 -6.73 3.23
C GLN A 79 13.23 -5.56 3.67
N VAL A 80 13.77 -4.37 3.46
CA VAL A 80 13.08 -3.12 3.67
C VAL A 80 11.84 -3.07 2.79
N HIS A 81 10.73 -2.61 3.33
CA HIS A 81 9.49 -2.45 2.59
C HIS A 81 9.39 -1.07 1.96
N VAL A 82 8.77 -1.00 0.80
CA VAL A 82 8.46 0.28 0.15
C VAL A 82 7.44 1.07 0.97
N ALA A 83 7.51 2.41 0.87
CA ALA A 83 6.36 3.24 1.20
C ALA A 83 5.26 2.82 0.26
N PRO A 84 4.10 2.66 0.36
CA PRO A 84 3.09 2.80 1.38
C PRO A 84 2.90 1.57 2.30
N TYR A 85 3.45 0.42 1.92
CA TYR A 85 3.27 -0.81 2.70
C TYR A 85 3.78 -0.65 4.14
N ILE A 86 4.94 0.00 4.30
CA ILE A 86 5.56 0.16 5.63
C ILE A 86 4.67 0.91 6.62
N PHE A 87 3.81 1.83 6.16
CA PHE A 87 2.87 2.55 7.02
C PHE A 87 1.66 1.71 7.47
N GLY A 88 1.45 0.55 6.90
CA GLY A 88 0.39 -0.40 7.30
C GLY A 88 0.78 -1.35 8.44
N GLY A 89 2.04 -1.32 8.91
CA GLY A 89 2.56 -2.24 9.91
C GLY A 89 2.46 -1.73 11.35
N PRO A 90 2.75 -2.58 12.36
CA PRO A 90 2.87 -2.21 13.76
C PRO A 90 4.21 -1.48 13.98
N LEU A 91 4.24 -0.19 13.69
CA LEU A 91 5.47 0.60 13.76
C LEU A 91 5.26 1.90 14.51
N ASN A 92 6.32 2.41 15.12
CA ASN A 92 6.37 3.76 15.61
C ASN A 92 7.02 4.65 14.56
N LEU A 93 6.43 5.82 14.39
CA LEU A 93 6.86 6.84 13.43
C LEU A 93 7.33 8.07 14.21
N ARG A 94 8.57 8.50 13.97
CA ARG A 94 9.08 9.77 14.46
C ARG A 94 9.18 10.76 13.31
N ILE A 95 8.69 11.97 13.52
CA ILE A 95 8.72 13.06 12.54
C ILE A 95 9.45 14.24 13.16
N TRP A 96 10.31 14.91 12.37
CA TRP A 96 10.94 16.18 12.76
C TRP A 96 11.24 17.01 11.51
N GLU A 97 11.53 18.28 11.73
CA GLU A 97 11.85 19.24 10.67
C GLU A 97 13.34 19.51 10.61
N ASP A 98 13.89 19.50 9.41
CA ASP A 98 15.20 20.09 9.12
C ASP A 98 15.00 21.53 8.64
N LYS A 99 15.63 22.47 9.32
CA LYS A 99 15.53 23.89 9.02
C LYS A 99 16.85 24.46 8.51
N ASP A 100 16.76 25.37 7.58
CA ASP A 100 17.90 26.18 7.17
C ASP A 100 18.40 26.97 8.39
N PRO A 101 19.69 26.92 8.73
CA PRO A 101 20.21 27.56 9.94
C PRO A 101 20.08 29.10 9.95
N GLN A 102 20.05 29.71 8.77
CA GLN A 102 20.01 31.17 8.65
C GLN A 102 18.58 31.71 8.56
N SER A 103 17.77 31.12 7.67
CA SER A 103 16.40 31.59 7.44
C SER A 103 15.37 30.94 8.36
N GLN A 104 15.72 29.86 9.05
CA GLN A 104 14.81 29.04 9.85
C GLN A 104 13.65 28.43 9.02
N THR A 105 13.75 28.47 7.71
CA THR A 105 12.77 27.87 6.81
C THR A 105 12.92 26.36 6.83
N VAL A 106 11.80 25.63 6.90
CA VAL A 106 11.78 24.16 6.81
C VAL A 106 12.18 23.75 5.39
N ILE A 107 13.31 23.06 5.28
CA ILE A 107 13.85 22.54 4.01
C ILE A 107 13.49 21.08 3.78
N ALA A 108 13.26 20.32 4.86
CA ALA A 108 12.79 18.95 4.76
C ALA A 108 12.02 18.54 6.02
N ILE A 109 11.10 17.60 5.85
CA ILE A 109 10.51 16.82 6.93
C ILE A 109 11.16 15.44 6.90
N ARG A 110 11.64 15.01 8.06
CA ARG A 110 12.25 13.70 8.25
C ARG A 110 11.27 12.76 8.91
N GLN A 111 11.26 11.53 8.45
CA GLN A 111 10.52 10.46 9.06
C GLN A 111 11.47 9.31 9.38
N TYR A 112 11.43 8.83 10.63
CA TYR A 112 12.05 7.60 11.05
C TYR A 112 10.97 6.59 11.39
N ILE A 113 11.03 5.44 10.75
CA ILE A 113 10.10 4.34 10.89
C ILE A 113 10.85 3.22 11.58
N SER A 114 10.39 2.79 12.77
CA SER A 114 11.12 1.85 13.62
C SER A 114 11.29 0.45 12.99
N THR A 115 10.34 0.01 12.16
CA THR A 115 10.48 -1.26 11.45
C THR A 115 11.60 -1.17 10.40
N TYR A 116 12.64 -1.99 10.58
CA TYR A 116 13.86 -2.00 9.78
C TYR A 116 14.62 -0.67 9.74
N GLU A 117 14.40 0.21 10.75
CA GLU A 117 15.11 1.49 10.92
C GLU A 117 15.11 2.36 9.65
N GLN A 118 13.96 2.47 8.98
CA GLN A 118 13.86 3.20 7.73
C GLN A 118 13.83 4.70 7.94
N ASN A 119 14.64 5.41 7.16
CA ASN A 119 14.68 6.86 7.16
C ASN A 119 14.12 7.38 5.83
N ARG A 120 13.23 8.37 5.92
CA ARG A 120 12.65 9.04 4.76
C ARG A 120 12.83 10.54 4.86
N THR A 121 13.13 11.16 3.72
CA THR A 121 13.23 12.62 3.57
C THR A 121 12.12 13.11 2.66
N ILE A 122 11.34 14.05 3.12
CA ILE A 122 10.33 14.77 2.34
C ILE A 122 10.85 16.20 2.15
N TRP A 123 11.23 16.56 0.95
CA TRP A 123 11.77 17.86 0.63
C TRP A 123 10.67 18.93 0.56
N MET A 124 10.87 20.05 1.27
CA MET A 124 9.90 21.13 1.40
C MET A 124 10.30 22.40 0.64
N ASP A 125 11.43 22.37 -0.03
CA ASP A 125 12.04 23.54 -0.71
C ASP A 125 11.58 23.72 -2.16
N GLY A 126 10.61 22.92 -2.62
CA GLY A 126 10.05 23.04 -3.97
C GLY A 126 10.92 22.48 -5.08
N ARG A 127 11.95 21.69 -4.73
CA ARG A 127 12.81 21.06 -5.75
C ARG A 127 12.05 20.11 -6.65
N SER A 128 12.53 19.97 -7.89
CA SER A 128 11.99 19.02 -8.85
C SER A 128 12.34 17.57 -8.49
N HIS A 129 11.49 16.64 -8.88
CA HIS A 129 11.82 15.21 -8.85
C HIS A 129 12.98 14.92 -9.81
N PRO A 130 13.78 13.88 -9.52
CA PRO A 130 14.87 13.42 -10.38
C PRO A 130 14.38 13.01 -11.78
N SER A 131 15.34 12.84 -12.70
CA SER A 131 15.06 12.26 -14.01
C SER A 131 14.46 10.86 -13.86
N PRO A 132 13.53 10.40 -14.73
CA PRO A 132 12.99 9.04 -14.70
C PRO A 132 14.05 7.92 -14.71
N ASN A 133 15.28 8.23 -15.13
CA ASN A 133 16.40 7.28 -15.13
C ASN A 133 17.26 7.33 -13.86
N ALA A 134 16.86 8.11 -12.86
CA ALA A 134 17.59 8.16 -11.59
C ALA A 134 17.40 6.86 -10.79
N PRO A 135 18.34 6.52 -9.89
CA PRO A 135 18.22 5.32 -9.07
C PRO A 135 16.97 5.33 -8.20
N HIS A 136 16.30 4.19 -8.12
CA HIS A 136 15.13 3.96 -7.26
C HIS A 136 15.59 3.52 -5.87
N THR A 137 14.84 3.92 -4.84
CA THR A 137 15.08 3.56 -3.45
C THR A 137 13.81 2.99 -2.80
N TRP A 138 13.94 2.34 -1.65
CA TRP A 138 12.78 1.78 -0.95
C TRP A 138 11.78 2.86 -0.49
N MET A 139 12.28 4.05 -0.09
CA MET A 139 11.43 5.17 0.32
C MET A 139 11.15 6.15 -0.81
N GLY A 140 11.70 5.91 -2.01
CA GLY A 140 11.55 6.80 -3.16
C GLY A 140 12.21 8.16 -2.96
N PHE A 141 11.80 9.10 -3.80
CA PHE A 141 12.12 10.52 -3.70
C PHE A 141 10.83 11.29 -3.44
N SER A 142 10.76 12.01 -2.31
CA SER A 142 9.54 12.65 -1.84
C SER A 142 9.70 14.18 -1.78
N THR A 143 8.69 14.89 -2.28
CA THR A 143 8.51 16.34 -2.09
C THR A 143 7.20 16.59 -1.37
N GLY A 144 7.14 17.62 -0.55
CA GLY A 144 5.95 17.96 0.22
C GLY A 144 5.59 19.43 0.12
N LYS A 145 4.32 19.72 0.39
CA LYS A 145 3.81 21.08 0.57
C LYS A 145 2.68 21.07 1.59
N TRP A 146 2.59 22.17 2.34
CA TRP A 146 1.46 22.41 3.22
C TRP A 146 0.30 22.97 2.41
N GLU A 147 -0.83 22.28 2.42
CA GLU A 147 -2.06 22.73 1.77
C GLU A 147 -3.29 22.16 2.44
N GLY A 148 -4.39 22.90 2.46
CA GLY A 148 -5.66 22.42 3.03
C GLY A 148 -5.62 22.05 4.52
N GLY A 149 -4.65 22.55 5.28
CA GLY A 149 -4.47 22.23 6.70
C GLY A 149 -3.73 20.93 6.98
N GLY A 150 -3.11 20.31 5.97
CA GLY A 150 -2.29 19.11 6.08
C GLY A 150 -1.03 19.18 5.22
N LEU A 151 -0.14 18.21 5.40
CA LEU A 151 1.01 17.99 4.54
C LEU A 151 0.61 17.06 3.40
N THR A 152 0.70 17.53 2.17
CA THR A 152 0.59 16.70 0.97
C THR A 152 1.98 16.32 0.49
N VAL A 153 2.21 15.05 0.26
CA VAL A 153 3.49 14.49 -0.18
C VAL A 153 3.31 13.77 -1.51
N TYR A 154 4.22 14.00 -2.43
CA TYR A 154 4.31 13.26 -3.69
C TYR A 154 5.63 12.49 -3.74
N THR A 155 5.58 11.19 -4.07
CA THR A 155 6.74 10.31 -4.09
C THR A 155 6.83 9.55 -5.40
N THR A 156 8.02 9.47 -5.95
CA THR A 156 8.38 8.68 -7.13
C THR A 156 9.68 7.93 -6.87
N HIS A 157 10.19 7.19 -7.87
CA HIS A 157 11.45 6.43 -7.77
C HIS A 157 11.45 5.40 -6.64
N LEU A 158 10.31 4.78 -6.41
CA LEU A 158 10.19 3.61 -5.53
C LEU A 158 10.80 2.38 -6.22
N LYS A 159 11.51 1.55 -5.47
CA LYS A 159 11.88 0.22 -5.96
C LYS A 159 10.64 -0.65 -6.11
N GLN A 160 10.70 -1.62 -7.00
CA GLN A 160 9.70 -2.67 -7.02
C GLN A 160 9.67 -3.39 -5.67
N GLY A 161 8.46 -3.58 -5.13
CA GLY A 161 8.25 -4.16 -3.82
C GLY A 161 6.91 -4.87 -3.71
N GLU A 162 6.41 -4.93 -2.49
CA GLU A 162 5.11 -5.51 -2.18
C GLU A 162 4.12 -4.42 -1.78
N LEU A 163 2.96 -4.40 -2.40
CA LEU A 163 1.82 -3.57 -1.99
C LEU A 163 1.20 -4.12 -0.70
N ARG A 164 1.15 -5.46 -0.58
CA ARG A 164 0.67 -6.20 0.59
C ARG A 164 1.48 -7.48 0.77
N ARG A 165 1.68 -7.90 2.03
CA ARG A 165 2.49 -9.08 2.40
C ARG A 165 1.81 -10.43 2.09
N ASN A 166 1.07 -10.49 1.04
CA ASN A 166 0.46 -11.71 0.50
C ASN A 166 0.81 -11.92 -0.98
N GLY A 167 1.92 -11.34 -1.40
CA GLY A 167 2.45 -11.47 -2.75
C GLY A 167 1.89 -10.47 -3.76
N LEU A 168 1.02 -9.53 -3.35
CA LEU A 168 0.61 -8.47 -4.27
C LEU A 168 1.76 -7.49 -4.49
N PRO A 169 2.21 -7.30 -5.75
CA PRO A 169 3.36 -6.48 -6.06
C PRO A 169 3.01 -4.98 -6.13
N GLU A 170 4.04 -4.15 -5.95
CA GLU A 170 4.09 -2.76 -6.36
C GLU A 170 5.24 -2.59 -7.36
N SER A 171 4.99 -1.92 -8.49
CA SER A 171 6.02 -1.72 -9.51
C SER A 171 6.93 -0.54 -9.19
N ASP A 172 8.07 -0.48 -9.87
CA ASP A 172 8.98 0.66 -9.83
C ASP A 172 8.46 1.88 -10.61
N GLN A 173 7.34 1.75 -11.31
CA GLN A 173 6.62 2.83 -11.96
C GLN A 173 5.53 3.45 -11.06
N ALA A 174 5.35 2.89 -9.86
CA ALA A 174 4.39 3.42 -8.91
C ALA A 174 4.73 4.85 -8.47
N ALA A 175 3.68 5.64 -8.30
CA ALA A 175 3.75 6.95 -7.68
C ALA A 175 2.79 7.00 -6.48
N LEU A 176 3.23 7.66 -5.42
CA LEU A 176 2.49 7.75 -4.18
C LEU A 176 2.12 9.19 -3.87
N ILE A 177 0.85 9.43 -3.57
CA ILE A 177 0.35 10.68 -3.00
C ILE A 177 -0.07 10.38 -1.57
N GLU A 178 0.38 11.22 -0.64
CA GLU A 178 0.04 11.06 0.77
C GLU A 178 -0.45 12.37 1.37
N HIS A 179 -1.37 12.23 2.33
CA HIS A 179 -1.82 13.35 3.13
C HIS A 179 -1.63 13.01 4.61
N PHE A 180 -0.90 13.86 5.33
CA PHE A 180 -0.74 13.81 6.77
C PHE A 180 -1.54 14.96 7.39
N ILE A 181 -2.59 14.63 8.12
CA ILE A 181 -3.55 15.58 8.67
C ILE A 181 -3.57 15.44 10.19
N ARG A 182 -3.06 16.44 10.89
CA ARG A 182 -3.02 16.43 12.36
C ARG A 182 -4.30 17.00 12.95
N HIS A 183 -4.84 16.32 13.93
CA HIS A 183 -6.02 16.69 14.73
C HIS A 183 -5.66 16.61 16.22
N GLY A 184 -5.00 17.65 16.75
CA GLY A 184 -4.50 17.64 18.12
C GLY A 184 -3.45 16.54 18.33
N ASP A 185 -3.77 15.55 19.17
CA ASP A 185 -2.88 14.41 19.46
C ASP A 185 -3.07 13.22 18.50
N TYR A 186 -3.85 13.38 17.45
CA TYR A 186 -4.07 12.38 16.42
C TYR A 186 -3.60 12.88 15.07
N MET A 187 -3.16 11.96 14.24
CA MET A 187 -2.78 12.22 12.85
C MET A 187 -3.40 11.16 11.95
N THR A 188 -4.15 11.60 10.96
CA THR A 188 -4.63 10.74 9.88
C THR A 188 -3.64 10.78 8.74
N HIS A 189 -3.16 9.62 8.34
CA HIS A 189 -2.35 9.42 7.13
C HIS A 189 -3.22 8.75 6.08
N VAL A 190 -3.34 9.39 4.93
CA VAL A 190 -3.99 8.82 3.74
C VAL A 190 -2.93 8.58 2.70
N SER A 191 -2.84 7.38 2.18
CA SER A 191 -1.95 7.02 1.07
C SER A 191 -2.74 6.62 -0.16
N ILE A 192 -2.35 7.12 -1.32
CA ILE A 192 -2.95 6.88 -2.62
C ILE A 192 -1.85 6.38 -3.55
N VAL A 193 -1.88 5.09 -3.85
CA VAL A 193 -0.92 4.44 -4.74
C VAL A 193 -1.47 4.43 -6.16
N ASN A 194 -0.71 5.00 -7.09
CA ASN A 194 -0.97 4.93 -8.52
C ASN A 194 0.11 4.03 -9.14
N ASP A 195 -0.25 2.84 -9.55
CA ASP A 195 0.66 1.89 -10.19
C ASP A 195 0.11 1.46 -11.55
N PRO A 196 0.67 1.95 -12.66
CA PRO A 196 0.15 1.66 -14.00
C PRO A 196 0.36 0.20 -14.44
N VAL A 197 1.19 -0.56 -13.72
CA VAL A 197 1.52 -1.96 -14.06
C VAL A 197 0.59 -2.93 -13.32
N TYR A 198 0.41 -2.71 -12.02
CA TYR A 198 -0.25 -3.70 -11.17
C TYR A 198 -1.62 -3.28 -10.65
N LEU A 199 -2.01 -2.02 -10.79
CA LEU A 199 -3.31 -1.55 -10.35
C LEU A 199 -4.21 -1.13 -11.54
N THR A 200 -5.51 -1.39 -11.43
CA THR A 200 -6.52 -0.97 -12.40
C THR A 200 -7.06 0.43 -12.10
N GLU A 201 -6.95 0.86 -10.86
CA GLU A 201 -7.32 2.18 -10.34
C GLU A 201 -6.47 2.49 -9.10
N PRO A 202 -6.44 3.74 -8.60
CA PRO A 202 -5.65 4.08 -7.42
C PRO A 202 -6.06 3.27 -6.20
N PHE A 203 -5.07 2.72 -5.48
CA PHE A 203 -5.28 2.04 -4.21
C PHE A 203 -5.15 3.02 -3.06
N VAL A 204 -6.23 3.22 -2.32
CA VAL A 204 -6.30 4.19 -1.21
C VAL A 204 -6.31 3.46 0.12
N ARG A 205 -5.46 3.91 1.05
CA ARG A 205 -5.43 3.41 2.43
C ARG A 205 -5.39 4.56 3.41
N THR A 206 -5.91 4.31 4.61
CA THR A 206 -5.84 5.24 5.73
C THR A 206 -5.21 4.57 6.93
N GLN A 207 -4.46 5.36 7.73
CA GLN A 207 -3.89 4.95 9.00
C GLN A 207 -4.03 6.09 9.99
N VAL A 208 -4.45 5.79 11.20
CA VAL A 208 -4.52 6.77 12.28
C VAL A 208 -3.38 6.54 13.26
N PHE A 209 -2.71 7.63 13.63
CA PHE A 209 -1.64 7.65 14.62
C PHE A 209 -2.05 8.50 15.81
N ARG A 210 -1.55 8.14 16.98
CA ARG A 210 -1.65 8.94 18.20
C ARG A 210 -0.27 9.45 18.60
N LEU A 211 -0.18 10.73 18.96
CA LEU A 211 1.03 11.32 19.53
C LEU A 211 1.36 10.63 20.86
N VAL A 212 2.60 10.21 21.02
CA VAL A 212 3.11 9.60 22.24
C VAL A 212 4.18 10.52 22.84
N LEU A 213 4.02 10.86 24.12
CA LEU A 213 4.89 11.78 24.83
C LEU A 213 6.15 11.09 25.38
N SER A 214 6.12 9.77 25.49
CA SER A 214 7.30 9.01 25.92
C SER A 214 8.24 8.77 24.74
N GLU A 215 9.52 8.93 24.94
CA GLU A 215 10.57 8.62 23.96
C GLU A 215 10.69 7.14 23.60
N GLY A 216 9.75 6.33 24.07
CA GLY A 216 9.68 4.92 23.81
C GLY A 216 9.36 4.59 22.34
N LEU A 217 10.30 4.92 21.45
CA LEU A 217 10.48 4.20 20.19
C LEU A 217 10.90 2.78 20.57
N ASN A 218 10.01 2.05 21.18
CA ASN A 218 10.29 0.85 21.95
C ASN A 218 10.74 -0.35 21.11
N TRP A 219 10.89 -0.17 19.81
CA TRP A 219 11.24 -1.25 18.91
C TRP A 219 12.24 -0.73 17.89
N LEU A 220 13.49 -0.61 18.34
CA LEU A 220 14.58 -0.71 17.39
C LEU A 220 14.51 -2.13 16.85
N TYR A 221 14.26 -2.27 15.58
CA TYR A 221 14.32 -3.55 14.90
C TYR A 221 15.51 -3.52 13.93
N PRO A 222 16.74 -3.55 14.48
CA PRO A 222 17.93 -3.52 13.65
C PRO A 222 17.98 -4.82 12.85
N CYS A 223 17.91 -4.69 11.56
CA CYS A 223 17.99 -5.82 10.67
C CYS A 223 18.69 -5.37 9.41
N GLU A 224 19.88 -5.89 9.16
CA GLU A 224 20.62 -5.59 7.95
C GLU A 224 20.11 -6.47 6.82
N SER A 225 19.63 -5.82 5.75
CA SER A 225 19.25 -6.55 4.55
C SER A 225 20.50 -7.10 3.85
N VAL A 226 20.48 -8.38 3.57
CA VAL A 226 21.47 -8.98 2.72
C VAL A 226 21.18 -8.58 1.29
N VAL A 227 22.19 -8.02 0.60
CA VAL A 227 22.10 -7.80 -0.83
C VAL A 227 22.05 -9.17 -1.52
N GLU A 228 21.36 -9.22 -2.65
CA GLU A 228 21.14 -10.38 -3.49
C GLU A 228 22.29 -11.41 -3.45
N ILE A 229 21.97 -12.67 -3.15
CA ILE A 229 22.97 -13.73 -3.13
C ILE A 229 23.36 -14.05 -4.57
N ALA A 230 24.56 -13.63 -4.94
CA ALA A 230 25.15 -13.98 -6.23
C ALA A 230 25.23 -15.52 -6.40
N ASN A 231 24.97 -15.98 -7.61
CA ASN A 231 25.06 -17.40 -7.97
C ASN A 231 24.01 -18.33 -7.36
N ARG A 232 22.84 -17.83 -6.98
CA ARG A 232 21.72 -18.71 -6.65
C ARG A 232 21.35 -19.57 -7.87
N PRO A 233 21.28 -20.90 -7.74
CA PRO A 233 20.85 -21.73 -8.85
C PRO A 233 19.44 -21.37 -9.34
N PRO A 234 19.16 -21.45 -10.65
CA PRO A 234 17.81 -21.28 -11.17
C PRO A 234 16.79 -22.18 -10.47
N GLY A 235 15.58 -21.68 -10.25
CA GLY A 235 14.49 -22.41 -9.60
C GLY A 235 14.63 -22.62 -8.10
N LYS A 236 15.57 -21.92 -7.43
CA LYS A 236 15.75 -21.98 -5.97
C LYS A 236 15.02 -20.88 -5.19
N VAL A 237 14.37 -19.96 -5.88
CA VAL A 237 13.43 -19.02 -5.22
C VAL A 237 12.08 -19.71 -5.11
N PRO A 238 11.56 -19.93 -3.90
CA PRO A 238 10.27 -20.59 -3.71
C PRO A 238 9.15 -19.83 -4.42
N HIS A 239 8.33 -20.55 -5.17
CA HIS A 239 7.14 -20.04 -5.85
C HIS A 239 6.24 -21.21 -6.25
N TYR A 240 4.95 -20.92 -6.42
CA TYR A 240 4.00 -21.89 -6.96
C TYR A 240 3.79 -21.67 -8.45
N LEU A 241 3.67 -22.76 -9.19
CA LEU A 241 3.20 -22.70 -10.57
C LEU A 241 1.67 -22.44 -10.61
N PRO A 242 1.13 -21.98 -11.75
CA PRO A 242 -0.31 -21.74 -11.88
C PRO A 242 -1.15 -22.96 -11.48
N GLY A 243 -2.05 -22.77 -10.54
CA GLY A 243 -2.92 -23.84 -10.01
C GLY A 243 -2.32 -24.72 -8.93
N GLU A 244 -1.05 -24.55 -8.56
CA GLU A 244 -0.38 -25.41 -7.58
C GLU A 244 -0.33 -24.79 -6.16
N ASN A 245 -0.75 -23.52 -5.98
CA ASN A 245 -0.73 -22.89 -4.68
C ASN A 245 -1.82 -23.47 -3.78
N PRO A 246 -1.47 -24.20 -2.70
CA PRO A 246 -2.43 -24.88 -1.85
C PRO A 246 -3.22 -23.96 -0.91
N PHE A 247 -2.78 -22.70 -0.75
CA PHE A 247 -3.36 -21.74 0.19
C PHE A 247 -4.46 -20.88 -0.40
N VAL A 248 -4.78 -21.03 -1.69
CA VAL A 248 -5.70 -20.14 -2.43
C VAL A 248 -7.13 -20.19 -1.86
N SER A 249 -7.56 -21.30 -1.27
CA SER A 249 -8.92 -21.43 -0.72
C SER A 249 -9.03 -21.02 0.76
N GLU A 250 -7.92 -20.90 1.51
CA GLU A 250 -7.96 -20.74 2.97
C GLU A 250 -8.74 -19.50 3.41
N PHE A 251 -8.55 -18.38 2.75
CA PHE A 251 -9.27 -17.16 3.08
C PHE A 251 -10.78 -17.30 2.75
N ALA A 252 -11.09 -17.85 1.60
CA ALA A 252 -12.46 -18.06 1.15
C ALA A 252 -13.22 -19.01 2.10
N ASP A 253 -12.60 -20.10 2.49
CA ASP A 253 -13.17 -21.09 3.41
C ASP A 253 -13.40 -20.50 4.80
N LYS A 254 -12.41 -19.77 5.32
CA LYS A 254 -12.50 -19.09 6.62
C LYS A 254 -13.65 -18.09 6.70
N HIS A 255 -13.89 -17.35 5.61
CA HIS A 255 -14.91 -16.31 5.56
C HIS A 255 -16.21 -16.72 4.88
N HIS A 256 -16.34 -18.01 4.51
CA HIS A 256 -17.52 -18.59 3.86
C HIS A 256 -17.93 -17.82 2.57
N ILE A 257 -16.95 -17.43 1.79
CA ILE A 257 -17.12 -16.80 0.48
C ILE A 257 -16.58 -17.72 -0.63
N THR A 258 -16.88 -17.44 -1.87
CA THR A 258 -16.29 -18.19 -2.99
C THR A 258 -14.82 -17.80 -3.21
N VAL A 259 -13.99 -18.73 -3.67
CA VAL A 259 -12.60 -18.45 -4.06
C VAL A 259 -12.55 -17.32 -5.10
N GLY A 260 -13.47 -17.31 -6.07
CA GLY A 260 -13.57 -16.22 -7.05
C GLY A 260 -13.83 -14.85 -6.43
N ALA A 261 -14.56 -14.78 -5.30
CA ALA A 261 -14.74 -13.54 -4.56
C ALA A 261 -13.47 -13.13 -3.82
N ALA A 262 -12.80 -14.08 -3.17
CA ALA A 262 -11.54 -13.83 -2.46
C ALA A 262 -10.44 -13.29 -3.40
N LEU A 263 -10.36 -13.84 -4.60
CA LEU A 263 -9.43 -13.45 -5.65
C LEU A 263 -9.87 -12.20 -6.44
N GLY A 264 -11.09 -11.72 -6.25
CA GLY A 264 -11.63 -10.59 -6.99
C GLY A 264 -10.92 -9.28 -6.63
N GLY A 265 -10.91 -8.34 -7.59
CA GLY A 265 -10.33 -7.02 -7.45
C GLY A 265 -11.34 -5.96 -6.97
N ALA A 266 -11.23 -4.75 -7.49
CA ALA A 266 -12.12 -3.62 -7.16
C ALA A 266 -13.61 -3.93 -7.38
N GLU A 267 -13.93 -4.74 -8.39
CA GLU A 267 -15.32 -5.12 -8.71
C GLU A 267 -16.05 -5.79 -7.55
N THR A 268 -15.32 -6.41 -6.61
CA THR A 268 -15.91 -7.07 -5.44
C THR A 268 -16.52 -6.08 -4.45
N MET A 269 -16.16 -4.81 -4.52
CA MET A 269 -16.71 -3.74 -3.69
C MET A 269 -17.99 -3.15 -4.24
N TYR A 270 -18.33 -3.44 -5.51
CA TYR A 270 -19.51 -2.86 -6.13
C TYR A 270 -20.80 -3.58 -5.69
N PRO A 271 -21.93 -2.84 -5.57
CA PRO A 271 -23.20 -3.40 -5.11
C PRO A 271 -23.66 -4.61 -5.92
N GLU A 272 -23.44 -4.61 -7.23
CA GLU A 272 -23.84 -5.67 -8.15
C GLU A 272 -23.12 -6.98 -7.83
N PHE A 273 -21.84 -6.91 -7.46
CA PHE A 273 -21.04 -8.07 -7.04
C PHE A 273 -21.54 -8.59 -5.69
N GLN A 274 -21.77 -7.70 -4.73
CA GLN A 274 -22.30 -8.04 -3.42
C GLN A 274 -23.68 -8.74 -3.50
N LEU A 275 -24.53 -8.31 -4.44
CA LEU A 275 -25.81 -8.98 -4.71
C LEU A 275 -25.62 -10.40 -5.27
N LYS A 276 -24.62 -10.61 -6.14
CA LYS A 276 -24.27 -11.94 -6.65
C LYS A 276 -23.80 -12.87 -5.53
N LEU A 277 -22.95 -12.39 -4.62
CA LEU A 277 -22.46 -13.15 -3.48
C LEU A 277 -23.62 -13.59 -2.56
N LYS A 278 -24.54 -12.67 -2.23
CA LYS A 278 -25.72 -12.98 -1.42
C LYS A 278 -26.60 -14.04 -2.07
N LYS A 279 -26.83 -13.95 -3.38
CA LYS A 279 -27.61 -14.95 -4.13
C LYS A 279 -26.91 -16.33 -4.12
N ALA A 280 -25.60 -16.37 -4.30
CA ALA A 280 -24.82 -17.59 -4.27
C ALA A 280 -24.86 -18.27 -2.90
N ALA A 281 -24.73 -17.49 -1.81
CA ALA A 281 -24.83 -17.99 -0.44
C ALA A 281 -26.21 -18.60 -0.14
N VAL A 282 -27.29 -17.94 -0.59
CA VAL A 282 -28.66 -18.47 -0.42
C VAL A 282 -28.86 -19.76 -1.22
N ALA A 283 -28.34 -19.85 -2.44
CA ALA A 283 -28.44 -21.08 -3.25
C ALA A 283 -27.70 -22.28 -2.64
N THR A 284 -26.63 -22.02 -1.89
CA THR A 284 -25.84 -23.07 -1.21
C THR A 284 -26.53 -23.59 0.07
N ILE A 285 -27.38 -22.75 0.69
CA ILE A 285 -28.11 -23.10 1.93
C ILE A 285 -29.44 -23.85 1.61
N THR A 286 -29.93 -23.75 0.40
CA THR A 286 -31.17 -24.50 0.00
C THR A 286 -30.81 -25.97 -0.19
N PRO A 287 -31.29 -26.91 0.69
CA PRO A 287 -30.96 -28.32 0.55
C PRO A 287 -31.49 -28.86 -0.78
N ARG A 288 -30.67 -29.57 -1.53
CA ARG A 288 -31.13 -30.51 -2.56
C ARG A 288 -31.92 -31.67 -1.92
N ASN A 289 -33.07 -31.37 -1.35
CA ASN A 289 -34.01 -32.38 -0.89
C ASN A 289 -35.24 -32.31 -1.74
N THR A 290 -35.23 -33.00 -2.88
CA THR A 290 -36.41 -33.65 -3.44
C THR A 290 -35.99 -34.53 -4.62
N ALA A 291 -35.43 -35.69 -4.33
CA ALA A 291 -35.49 -36.82 -5.27
C ALA A 291 -35.08 -38.13 -4.56
N ALA A 292 -35.88 -38.61 -3.59
CA ALA A 292 -35.89 -40.01 -3.21
C ALA A 292 -37.10 -40.31 -2.31
N ALA A 293 -38.30 -40.12 -2.87
CA ALA A 293 -39.50 -40.73 -2.29
C ALA A 293 -40.42 -41.08 -3.45
N ASN A 294 -40.07 -42.15 -4.15
CA ASN A 294 -41.01 -43.00 -4.89
C ASN A 294 -40.22 -44.13 -5.57
N LYS A 295 -40.02 -45.21 -4.85
CA LYS A 295 -40.17 -46.62 -5.31
C LYS A 295 -40.31 -47.54 -4.12
#